data_e075f3d997c614496222e778a3f01bd9
#
_entry.id   e075f3d997c614496222e778a3f01bd9
#
_cell.length_a   1.000
_cell.length_b   1.000
_cell.length_c   1.000
_cell.angle_alpha   90.00
_cell.angle_beta   90.00
_cell.angle_gamma   90.00
#
_symmetry.space_group_name_H-M   'P 1'
#
loop_
_entity.id
_entity.type
_entity.pdbx_description
1 polymer ?
#
loop_
_entity_poly.entity_id
_entity_poly.type
_entity_poly.pdbx_seq_one_letter_code
_entity_poly.pdbx_strand_id
1 'polypeptide(L)'
;MARILTSTMDFRGSHIISVKQFSRDDVETVFEVAGSMEPYAQRLKLTRALEGAILGNMFFEPSTRTRLSFGCAFNLLGGDVRETTDVKTTSISKGESLYDTARVISGYSDVIVMRHPQIGSVAEFAKASRVPVINGGDGANEHPSQALLDLYTIKKELQSNDKLIDGMNIAMVGDLRHGRTVHSLSQLLVLYKDITFTLISPKELRMPEDIVSLLKDAEHTVIETEDMESGLNDNDTVYLTRIQEERFTTKLEANVYRGRFRLNKEIYTMNCQPNTVI
;
A
#
# COMPACT_ATOMS: atom_id res chain seq x y z
N MET A 1 -12.82 11.75 26.48
CA MET A 1 -13.52 12.62 25.50
C MET A 1 -13.20 12.06 24.13
N ALA A 2 -14.18 11.53 23.41
CA ALA A 2 -13.96 11.08 22.04
C ALA A 2 -13.59 12.30 21.19
N ARG A 3 -12.41 12.28 20.56
CA ARG A 3 -11.97 13.31 19.61
C ARG A 3 -12.89 13.19 18.41
N ILE A 4 -13.67 14.21 18.11
CA ILE A 4 -14.40 14.26 16.85
C ILE A 4 -13.35 14.46 15.77
N LEU A 5 -13.00 13.37 15.07
CA LEU A 5 -12.12 13.44 13.89
C LEU A 5 -12.86 14.21 12.80
N THR A 6 -12.32 15.33 12.40
CA THR A 6 -12.80 16.09 11.25
C THR A 6 -12.00 15.64 10.05
N SER A 7 -12.45 14.55 9.39
CA SER A 7 -11.90 14.15 8.09
C SER A 7 -11.95 15.35 7.15
N THR A 8 -10.84 15.65 6.49
CA THR A 8 -10.76 16.71 5.48
C THR A 8 -11.25 16.22 4.12
N MET A 9 -11.22 14.90 3.91
CA MET A 9 -11.65 14.24 2.69
C MET A 9 -13.11 13.81 2.77
N ASP A 10 -13.93 14.25 1.83
CA ASP A 10 -15.22 13.60 1.60
C ASP A 10 -14.99 12.31 0.81
N PHE A 11 -15.02 11.16 1.50
CA PHE A 11 -14.83 9.85 0.87
C PHE A 11 -15.96 9.48 -0.09
N ARG A 12 -17.12 10.10 0.04
CA ARG A 12 -18.28 9.81 -0.81
C ARG A 12 -18.04 10.31 -2.24
N GLY A 13 -17.95 9.39 -3.17
CA GLY A 13 -17.73 9.70 -4.59
C GLY A 13 -16.28 10.06 -4.94
N SER A 14 -15.36 10.12 -3.97
CA SER A 14 -13.96 10.46 -4.22
C SER A 14 -13.16 9.30 -4.80
N HIS A 15 -12.21 9.63 -5.66
CA HIS A 15 -11.20 8.67 -6.12
C HIS A 15 -10.09 8.52 -5.08
N ILE A 16 -9.57 7.31 -4.91
CA ILE A 16 -8.42 7.00 -4.04
C ILE A 16 -7.24 6.63 -4.95
N ILE A 17 -6.46 7.62 -5.33
CA ILE A 17 -5.41 7.47 -6.37
C ILE A 17 -4.00 7.47 -5.76
N SER A 18 -3.78 8.29 -4.72
CA SER A 18 -2.47 8.54 -4.13
C SER A 18 -2.58 8.61 -2.61
N VAL A 19 -1.51 8.20 -1.91
CA VAL A 19 -1.40 8.37 -0.45
C VAL A 19 -1.33 9.85 -0.06
N LYS A 20 -0.91 10.72 -0.97
CA LYS A 20 -0.80 12.17 -0.74
C LYS A 20 -2.16 12.87 -0.59
N GLN A 21 -3.26 12.18 -0.87
CA GLN A 21 -4.61 12.71 -0.70
C GLN A 21 -5.06 12.73 0.76
N PHE A 22 -4.42 11.94 1.62
CA PHE A 22 -4.84 11.75 2.99
C PHE A 22 -4.18 12.74 3.94
N SER A 23 -4.99 13.33 4.81
CA SER A 23 -4.54 13.88 6.09
C SER A 23 -4.46 12.76 7.14
N ARG A 24 -3.86 13.04 8.28
CA ARG A 24 -3.82 12.11 9.41
C ARG A 24 -5.22 11.71 9.87
N ASP A 25 -6.14 12.67 9.96
CA ASP A 25 -7.53 12.42 10.38
C ASP A 25 -8.28 11.55 9.36
N ASP A 26 -7.97 11.68 8.07
CA ASP A 26 -8.51 10.80 7.03
C ASP A 26 -8.02 9.35 7.20
N VAL A 27 -6.74 9.15 7.48
CA VAL A 27 -6.15 7.83 7.75
C VAL A 27 -6.80 7.20 9.00
N GLU A 28 -6.96 7.97 10.08
CA GLU A 28 -7.61 7.48 11.30
C GLU A 28 -9.09 7.12 11.04
N THR A 29 -9.80 7.90 10.23
CA THR A 29 -11.18 7.57 9.81
C THR A 29 -11.24 6.23 9.05
N VAL A 30 -10.30 6.00 8.11
CA VAL A 30 -10.20 4.72 7.40
C VAL A 30 -9.94 3.57 8.39
N PHE A 31 -9.08 3.78 9.38
CA PHE A 31 -8.74 2.76 10.37
C PHE A 31 -9.89 2.43 11.32
N GLU A 32 -10.67 3.43 11.74
CA GLU A 32 -11.88 3.21 12.54
C GLU A 32 -12.90 2.36 11.77
N VAL A 33 -13.14 2.69 10.48
CA VAL A 33 -14.02 1.91 9.62
C VAL A 33 -13.47 0.50 9.41
N ALA A 34 -12.16 0.35 9.13
CA ALA A 34 -11.53 -0.96 8.98
C ALA A 34 -11.71 -1.83 10.23
N GLY A 35 -11.50 -1.28 11.43
CA GLY A 35 -11.75 -1.97 12.69
C GLY A 35 -13.21 -2.42 12.84
N SER A 36 -14.16 -1.58 12.44
CA SER A 36 -15.59 -1.93 12.46
C SER A 36 -15.96 -3.04 11.47
N MET A 37 -15.15 -3.21 10.40
CA MET A 37 -15.35 -4.23 9.36
C MET A 37 -14.72 -5.59 9.71
N GLU A 38 -13.85 -5.69 10.69
CA GLU A 38 -13.19 -6.95 11.08
C GLU A 38 -14.16 -8.12 11.35
N PRO A 39 -15.28 -7.93 12.09
CA PRO A 39 -16.21 -9.03 12.32
C PRO A 39 -16.86 -9.58 11.03
N TYR A 40 -17.00 -8.75 10.00
CA TYR A 40 -17.50 -9.16 8.69
C TYR A 40 -16.41 -9.90 7.90
N ALA A 41 -15.17 -9.43 7.93
CA ALA A 41 -14.04 -10.10 7.31
C ALA A 41 -13.79 -11.48 7.94
N GLN A 42 -13.97 -11.62 9.25
CA GLN A 42 -13.88 -12.86 10.01
C GLN A 42 -15.14 -13.75 9.89
N ARG A 43 -16.18 -13.29 9.17
CA ARG A 43 -17.46 -14.00 8.99
C ARG A 43 -18.24 -14.24 10.30
N LEU A 44 -17.96 -13.44 11.32
CA LEU A 44 -18.72 -13.43 12.58
C LEU A 44 -20.03 -12.65 12.44
N LYS A 45 -20.10 -11.75 11.47
CA LYS A 45 -21.30 -10.99 11.09
C LYS A 45 -21.51 -11.05 9.58
N LEU A 46 -22.75 -10.91 9.17
CA LEU A 46 -23.15 -10.81 7.77
C LEU A 46 -23.80 -9.45 7.52
N THR A 47 -23.63 -8.94 6.30
CA THR A 47 -24.26 -7.69 5.87
C THR A 47 -24.57 -7.75 4.38
N ARG A 48 -25.50 -6.93 3.93
CA ARG A 48 -25.82 -6.68 2.53
C ARG A 48 -25.78 -5.17 2.23
N ALA A 49 -24.86 -4.45 2.88
CA ALA A 49 -24.74 -2.99 2.73
C ALA A 49 -24.52 -2.54 1.28
N LEU A 50 -23.95 -3.42 0.44
CA LEU A 50 -23.70 -3.18 -0.98
C LEU A 50 -24.59 -4.03 -1.91
N GLU A 51 -25.76 -4.48 -1.42
CA GLU A 51 -26.70 -5.25 -2.26
C GLU A 51 -27.11 -4.44 -3.50
N GLY A 52 -26.93 -5.06 -4.69
CA GLY A 52 -27.19 -4.42 -5.97
C GLY A 52 -26.05 -3.55 -6.53
N ALA A 53 -25.03 -3.24 -5.74
CA ALA A 53 -23.86 -2.52 -6.22
C ALA A 53 -22.89 -3.43 -6.97
N ILE A 54 -22.17 -2.88 -7.95
CA ILE A 54 -21.22 -3.58 -8.82
C ILE A 54 -19.82 -2.98 -8.68
N LEU A 55 -18.84 -3.83 -8.35
CA LEU A 55 -17.42 -3.53 -8.41
C LEU A 55 -16.88 -3.85 -9.82
N GLY A 56 -16.31 -2.87 -10.51
CA GLY A 56 -15.43 -3.07 -11.66
C GLY A 56 -14.00 -3.38 -11.19
N ASN A 57 -13.58 -4.64 -11.23
CA ASN A 57 -12.27 -5.08 -10.72
C ASN A 57 -11.29 -5.26 -11.88
N MET A 58 -10.60 -4.17 -12.27
CA MET A 58 -9.85 -4.02 -13.52
C MET A 58 -8.34 -4.21 -13.28
N PHE A 59 -7.82 -5.42 -13.49
CA PHE A 59 -6.42 -5.76 -13.23
C PHE A 59 -5.66 -6.04 -14.53
N PHE A 60 -4.98 -5.03 -15.06
CA PHE A 60 -4.18 -5.10 -16.28
C PHE A 60 -2.71 -5.50 -16.04
N GLU A 61 -2.32 -5.69 -14.78
CA GLU A 61 -1.05 -6.27 -14.34
C GLU A 61 -1.34 -7.46 -13.42
N PRO A 62 -0.60 -8.59 -13.51
CA PRO A 62 -0.83 -9.77 -12.68
C PRO A 62 -0.84 -9.44 -11.19
N SER A 63 -1.88 -9.86 -10.49
CA SER A 63 -2.03 -9.70 -9.04
C SER A 63 -3.05 -10.70 -8.50
N THR A 64 -2.58 -11.66 -7.72
CA THR A 64 -3.48 -12.63 -7.07
C THR A 64 -4.12 -12.04 -5.83
N ARG A 65 -3.29 -11.57 -4.88
CA ARG A 65 -3.76 -11.11 -3.57
C ARG A 65 -4.64 -9.88 -3.66
N THR A 66 -4.18 -8.81 -4.27
CA THR A 66 -4.93 -7.55 -4.34
C THR A 66 -6.25 -7.72 -5.09
N ARG A 67 -6.23 -8.40 -6.23
CA ARG A 67 -7.45 -8.66 -7.02
C ARG A 67 -8.50 -9.43 -6.22
N LEU A 68 -8.08 -10.55 -5.64
CA LEU A 68 -9.01 -11.39 -4.87
C LEU A 68 -9.49 -10.71 -3.59
N SER A 69 -8.64 -9.93 -2.89
CA SER A 69 -9.03 -9.26 -1.65
C SER A 69 -10.12 -8.22 -1.89
N PHE A 70 -10.01 -7.38 -2.92
CA PHE A 70 -11.07 -6.43 -3.28
C PHE A 70 -12.36 -7.13 -3.69
N GLY A 71 -12.27 -8.15 -4.55
CA GLY A 71 -13.44 -8.92 -4.96
C GLY A 71 -14.14 -9.60 -3.79
N CYS A 72 -13.38 -10.30 -2.93
CA CYS A 72 -13.93 -10.95 -1.74
C CYS A 72 -14.54 -9.95 -0.75
N ALA A 73 -13.89 -8.82 -0.51
CA ALA A 73 -14.41 -7.79 0.39
C ALA A 73 -15.76 -7.26 -0.11
N PHE A 74 -15.87 -6.97 -1.41
CA PHE A 74 -17.10 -6.47 -2.00
C PHE A 74 -18.25 -7.48 -1.93
N ASN A 75 -17.95 -8.76 -2.21
CA ASN A 75 -18.92 -9.85 -2.08
C ASN A 75 -19.37 -10.08 -0.63
N LEU A 76 -18.44 -9.94 0.35
CA LEU A 76 -18.80 -10.06 1.78
C LEU A 76 -19.73 -8.95 2.26
N LEU A 77 -19.72 -7.80 1.59
CA LEU A 77 -20.64 -6.70 1.83
C LEU A 77 -21.96 -6.83 1.05
N GLY A 78 -22.13 -7.88 0.24
CA GLY A 78 -23.35 -8.19 -0.49
C GLY A 78 -23.40 -7.67 -1.93
N GLY A 79 -22.33 -7.09 -2.44
CA GLY A 79 -22.26 -6.60 -3.82
C GLY A 79 -21.74 -7.64 -4.82
N ASP A 80 -21.87 -7.32 -6.10
CA ASP A 80 -21.42 -8.14 -7.23
C ASP A 80 -20.06 -7.65 -7.77
N VAL A 81 -19.26 -8.57 -8.32
CA VAL A 81 -17.95 -8.26 -8.89
C VAL A 81 -17.91 -8.62 -10.37
N ARG A 82 -17.40 -7.68 -11.19
CA ARG A 82 -17.08 -7.90 -12.60
C ARG A 82 -15.58 -7.68 -12.79
N GLU A 83 -14.87 -8.69 -13.27
CA GLU A 83 -13.42 -8.71 -13.37
C GLU A 83 -12.92 -8.67 -14.81
N THR A 84 -11.80 -7.96 -15.02
CA THR A 84 -10.97 -8.06 -16.21
C THR A 84 -9.52 -8.20 -15.78
N THR A 85 -8.81 -9.17 -16.36
CA THR A 85 -7.47 -9.57 -15.88
C THR A 85 -6.36 -9.43 -16.92
N ASP A 86 -6.68 -9.05 -18.16
CA ASP A 86 -5.69 -8.93 -19.21
C ASP A 86 -6.09 -7.86 -20.24
N VAL A 87 -5.15 -6.97 -20.56
CA VAL A 87 -5.31 -5.97 -21.64
C VAL A 87 -5.68 -6.65 -22.95
N LYS A 88 -5.08 -7.82 -23.26
CA LYS A 88 -5.29 -8.55 -24.50
C LYS A 88 -6.74 -9.00 -24.74
N THR A 89 -7.51 -9.16 -23.67
CA THR A 89 -8.92 -9.55 -23.72
C THR A 89 -9.88 -8.37 -23.78
N THR A 90 -9.36 -7.15 -23.78
CA THR A 90 -10.14 -5.91 -23.77
C THR A 90 -10.00 -5.13 -25.08
N SER A 91 -10.86 -4.14 -25.28
CA SER A 91 -10.78 -3.23 -26.43
C SER A 91 -9.51 -2.36 -26.43
N ILE A 92 -8.83 -2.22 -25.30
CA ILE A 92 -7.51 -1.55 -25.22
C ILE A 92 -6.51 -2.20 -26.17
N SER A 93 -6.54 -3.53 -26.32
CA SER A 93 -5.69 -4.26 -27.28
C SER A 93 -5.95 -3.90 -28.75
N LYS A 94 -7.11 -3.28 -29.04
CA LYS A 94 -7.52 -2.81 -30.36
C LYS A 94 -7.34 -1.30 -30.53
N GLY A 95 -6.69 -0.64 -29.57
CA GLY A 95 -6.40 0.80 -29.62
C GLY A 95 -7.41 1.70 -28.90
N GLU A 96 -8.35 1.14 -28.11
CA GLU A 96 -9.22 1.95 -27.25
C GLU A 96 -8.38 2.65 -26.17
N SER A 97 -8.65 3.94 -25.97
CA SER A 97 -7.95 4.74 -24.94
C SER A 97 -8.40 4.36 -23.53
N LEU A 98 -7.53 4.61 -22.53
CA LEU A 98 -7.93 4.49 -21.12
C LEU A 98 -9.09 5.41 -20.78
N TYR A 99 -9.17 6.57 -21.42
CA TYR A 99 -10.29 7.51 -21.27
C TYR A 99 -11.61 6.89 -21.71
N ASP A 100 -11.68 6.31 -22.90
CA ASP A 100 -12.89 5.69 -23.44
C ASP A 100 -13.28 4.45 -22.62
N THR A 101 -12.29 3.61 -22.28
CA THR A 101 -12.50 2.46 -21.40
C THR A 101 -13.11 2.89 -20.05
N ALA A 102 -12.61 3.98 -19.44
CA ALA A 102 -13.13 4.50 -18.17
C ALA A 102 -14.60 4.94 -18.32
N ARG A 103 -14.95 5.62 -19.42
CA ARG A 103 -16.32 6.07 -19.72
C ARG A 103 -17.27 4.90 -19.85
N VAL A 104 -16.85 3.83 -20.50
CA VAL A 104 -17.67 2.62 -20.69
C VAL A 104 -17.84 1.86 -19.36
N ILE A 105 -16.72 1.53 -18.69
CA ILE A 105 -16.75 0.70 -17.47
C ILE A 105 -17.47 1.43 -16.32
N SER A 106 -17.31 2.75 -16.19
CA SER A 106 -18.03 3.52 -15.19
C SER A 106 -19.54 3.59 -15.41
N GLY A 107 -20.02 3.20 -16.61
CA GLY A 107 -21.45 3.02 -16.88
C GLY A 107 -22.03 1.70 -16.38
N TYR A 108 -21.18 0.74 -16.03
CA TYR A 108 -21.55 -0.60 -15.56
C TYR A 108 -21.19 -0.87 -14.10
N SER A 109 -20.53 0.06 -13.44
CA SER A 109 -19.99 -0.12 -12.09
C SER A 109 -20.39 1.04 -11.18
N ASP A 110 -20.43 0.79 -9.88
CA ASP A 110 -20.63 1.80 -8.82
C ASP A 110 -19.31 2.23 -8.19
N VAL A 111 -18.29 1.37 -8.26
CA VAL A 111 -16.91 1.65 -7.89
C VAL A 111 -15.97 0.81 -8.76
N ILE A 112 -14.79 1.32 -9.03
CA ILE A 112 -13.77 0.62 -9.83
C ILE A 112 -12.49 0.50 -9.02
N VAL A 113 -11.91 -0.70 -8.96
CA VAL A 113 -10.53 -0.91 -8.55
C VAL A 113 -9.71 -1.16 -9.79
N MET A 114 -8.66 -0.39 -10.00
CA MET A 114 -7.80 -0.53 -11.17
C MET A 114 -6.35 -0.75 -10.77
N ARG A 115 -5.71 -1.73 -11.42
CA ARG A 115 -4.26 -1.95 -11.40
C ARG A 115 -3.73 -1.98 -12.82
N HIS A 116 -2.64 -1.23 -13.08
CA HIS A 116 -2.07 -1.11 -14.41
C HIS A 116 -0.54 -1.05 -14.36
N PRO A 117 0.20 -1.60 -15.36
CA PRO A 117 1.67 -1.57 -15.36
C PRO A 117 2.28 -0.19 -15.61
N GLN A 118 1.54 0.73 -16.23
CA GLN A 118 2.02 2.06 -16.58
C GLN A 118 1.76 3.06 -15.44
N ILE A 119 2.79 3.83 -15.09
CA ILE A 119 2.72 4.91 -14.10
C ILE A 119 1.73 5.99 -14.55
N GLY A 120 0.89 6.47 -13.64
CA GLY A 120 -0.08 7.53 -13.87
C GLY A 120 -1.38 7.09 -14.56
N SER A 121 -1.44 5.86 -15.07
CA SER A 121 -2.60 5.35 -15.82
C SER A 121 -3.89 5.31 -15.00
N VAL A 122 -3.81 5.00 -13.70
CA VAL A 122 -5.00 4.98 -12.83
C VAL A 122 -5.55 6.40 -12.62
N ALA A 123 -4.67 7.39 -12.49
CA ALA A 123 -5.08 8.80 -12.39
C ALA A 123 -5.69 9.31 -13.71
N GLU A 124 -5.14 8.90 -14.87
CA GLU A 124 -5.72 9.20 -16.19
C GLU A 124 -7.12 8.59 -16.33
N PHE A 125 -7.27 7.32 -16.02
CA PHE A 125 -8.55 6.61 -16.03
C PHE A 125 -9.58 7.28 -15.11
N ALA A 126 -9.18 7.66 -13.90
CA ALA A 126 -10.06 8.30 -12.92
C ALA A 126 -10.64 9.62 -13.42
N LYS A 127 -9.89 10.43 -14.19
CA LYS A 127 -10.40 11.70 -14.78
C LYS A 127 -11.62 11.52 -15.68
N ALA A 128 -11.75 10.35 -16.32
CA ALA A 128 -12.87 10.05 -17.22
C ALA A 128 -13.98 9.25 -16.55
N SER A 129 -13.71 8.64 -15.41
CA SER A 129 -14.68 7.82 -14.68
C SER A 129 -15.80 8.65 -14.06
N ARG A 130 -17.03 8.12 -14.09
CA ARG A 130 -18.22 8.71 -13.43
C ARG A 130 -18.41 8.20 -12.01
N VAL A 131 -17.64 7.20 -11.61
CA VAL A 131 -17.72 6.55 -10.30
C VAL A 131 -16.35 6.53 -9.63
N PRO A 132 -16.28 6.36 -8.31
CA PRO A 132 -15.01 6.27 -7.60
C PRO A 132 -14.05 5.24 -8.21
N VAL A 133 -12.78 5.61 -8.30
CA VAL A 133 -11.69 4.72 -8.73
C VAL A 133 -10.68 4.58 -7.60
N ILE A 134 -10.34 3.34 -7.27
CA ILE A 134 -9.34 2.99 -6.26
C ILE A 134 -8.10 2.44 -6.98
N ASN A 135 -6.94 3.03 -6.68
CA ASN A 135 -5.66 2.59 -7.19
C ASN A 135 -5.20 1.30 -6.51
N GLY A 136 -5.26 0.17 -7.21
CA GLY A 136 -4.74 -1.14 -6.81
C GLY A 136 -3.27 -1.37 -7.20
N GLY A 137 -2.57 -0.30 -7.59
CA GLY A 137 -1.16 -0.27 -8.02
C GLY A 137 -0.98 0.18 -9.47
N ASP A 138 -0.17 1.21 -9.70
CA ASP A 138 0.17 1.74 -11.01
C ASP A 138 1.68 1.68 -11.29
N GLY A 139 2.13 0.62 -11.89
CA GLY A 139 3.54 0.39 -12.21
C GLY A 139 4.43 0.41 -10.96
N ALA A 140 5.50 1.20 -10.99
CA ALA A 140 6.41 1.40 -9.86
C ALA A 140 6.04 2.60 -8.98
N ASN A 141 4.92 3.28 -9.28
CA ASN A 141 4.54 4.52 -8.62
C ASN A 141 3.93 4.27 -7.22
N GLU A 142 2.61 4.12 -7.13
CA GLU A 142 1.93 4.04 -5.84
C GLU A 142 1.03 2.80 -5.70
N HIS A 143 0.74 2.47 -4.45
CA HIS A 143 -0.27 1.47 -4.07
C HIS A 143 -0.95 1.90 -2.76
N PRO A 144 -1.85 2.90 -2.81
CA PRO A 144 -2.43 3.53 -1.61
C PRO A 144 -3.09 2.54 -0.65
N SER A 145 -3.88 1.59 -1.20
CA SER A 145 -4.55 0.59 -0.38
C SER A 145 -3.58 -0.38 0.32
N GLN A 146 -2.40 -0.65 -0.27
CA GLN A 146 -1.37 -1.44 0.40
C GLN A 146 -0.72 -0.65 1.54
N ALA A 147 -0.39 0.62 1.30
CA ALA A 147 0.21 1.47 2.33
C ALA A 147 -0.73 1.65 3.54
N LEU A 148 -2.04 1.84 3.29
CA LEU A 148 -3.05 1.90 4.36
C LEU A 148 -3.16 0.59 5.13
N LEU A 149 -3.15 -0.55 4.42
CA LEU A 149 -3.19 -1.89 5.02
C LEU A 149 -1.97 -2.13 5.91
N ASP A 150 -0.78 -1.84 5.40
CA ASP A 150 0.48 -2.01 6.14
C ASP A 150 0.50 -1.11 7.38
N LEU A 151 0.12 0.15 7.24
CA LEU A 151 0.07 1.09 8.36
C LEU A 151 -0.99 0.71 9.40
N TYR A 152 -2.16 0.19 8.97
CA TYR A 152 -3.17 -0.34 9.88
C TYR A 152 -2.66 -1.55 10.67
N THR A 153 -1.94 -2.45 10.02
CA THR A 153 -1.32 -3.61 10.65
C THR A 153 -0.28 -3.18 11.68
N ILE A 154 0.63 -2.28 11.29
CA ILE A 154 1.64 -1.71 12.19
C ILE A 154 0.96 -1.07 13.42
N LYS A 155 -0.06 -0.24 13.21
CA LYS A 155 -0.80 0.39 14.30
C LYS A 155 -1.38 -0.62 15.28
N LYS A 156 -2.04 -1.67 14.79
CA LYS A 156 -2.66 -2.69 15.65
C LYS A 156 -1.63 -3.47 16.45
N GLU A 157 -0.55 -3.88 15.82
CA GLU A 157 0.51 -4.64 16.47
C GLU A 157 1.26 -3.78 17.50
N LEU A 158 1.55 -2.52 17.19
CA LEU A 158 2.14 -1.59 18.16
C LEU A 158 1.21 -1.36 19.36
N GLN A 159 -0.09 -1.17 19.13
CA GLN A 159 -1.07 -1.01 20.22
C GLN A 159 -1.16 -2.22 21.14
N SER A 160 -0.97 -3.44 20.61
CA SER A 160 -0.92 -4.65 21.43
C SER A 160 0.28 -4.69 22.38
N ASN A 161 1.30 -3.85 22.10
CA ASN A 161 2.51 -3.69 22.90
C ASN A 161 2.56 -2.33 23.64
N ASP A 162 1.42 -1.65 23.79
CA ASP A 162 1.30 -0.31 24.41
C ASP A 162 2.15 0.78 23.73
N LYS A 163 2.42 0.62 22.42
CA LYS A 163 3.19 1.56 21.60
C LYS A 163 2.29 2.30 20.60
N LEU A 164 2.77 3.44 20.13
CA LEU A 164 2.12 4.28 19.12
C LEU A 164 2.97 4.35 17.85
N ILE A 165 2.36 4.81 16.75
CA ILE A 165 3.11 5.12 15.52
C ILE A 165 3.99 6.36 15.74
N ASP A 166 3.48 7.38 16.43
CA ASP A 166 4.30 8.53 16.84
C ASP A 166 5.43 8.04 17.75
N GLY A 167 6.67 8.38 17.43
CA GLY A 167 7.85 8.00 18.18
C GLY A 167 8.37 6.59 17.92
N MET A 168 7.79 5.82 16.98
CA MET A 168 8.28 4.47 16.68
C MET A 168 9.63 4.47 15.96
N ASN A 169 10.38 3.41 16.15
CA ASN A 169 11.55 3.08 15.35
C ASN A 169 11.16 2.02 14.32
N ILE A 170 11.37 2.31 13.03
CA ILE A 170 11.06 1.39 11.94
C ILE A 170 12.29 1.13 11.08
N ALA A 171 12.64 -0.15 10.90
CA ALA A 171 13.61 -0.57 9.90
C ALA A 171 12.90 -0.95 8.59
N MET A 172 13.34 -0.37 7.48
CA MET A 172 12.90 -0.77 6.13
C MET A 172 14.06 -1.48 5.43
N VAL A 173 13.84 -2.75 5.04
CA VAL A 173 14.94 -3.66 4.64
C VAL A 173 14.72 -4.20 3.24
N GLY A 174 15.74 -4.15 2.38
CA GLY A 174 15.80 -4.82 1.09
C GLY A 174 15.92 -3.89 -0.10
N ASP A 175 15.07 -4.07 -1.14
CA ASP A 175 15.07 -3.21 -2.33
C ASP A 175 14.23 -1.95 -2.08
N LEU A 176 14.86 -0.93 -1.51
CA LEU A 176 14.19 0.34 -1.21
C LEU A 176 14.08 1.25 -2.44
N ARG A 177 14.84 0.95 -3.51
CA ARG A 177 14.82 1.74 -4.74
C ARG A 177 13.57 1.47 -5.59
N HIS A 178 13.19 0.20 -5.74
CA HIS A 178 12.10 -0.21 -6.62
C HIS A 178 10.81 -0.57 -5.86
N GLY A 179 10.89 -0.57 -4.54
CA GLY A 179 9.80 -0.99 -3.65
C GLY A 179 8.71 0.07 -3.51
N ARG A 180 7.74 0.16 -4.43
CA ARG A 180 6.63 1.12 -4.33
C ARG A 180 5.87 1.06 -2.99
N THR A 181 5.83 -0.09 -2.31
CA THR A 181 5.15 -0.23 -1.02
C THR A 181 5.89 0.51 0.09
N VAL A 182 7.23 0.42 0.14
CA VAL A 182 8.02 1.20 1.10
C VAL A 182 7.93 2.69 0.81
N HIS A 183 7.85 3.11 -0.46
CA HIS A 183 7.67 4.52 -0.82
C HIS A 183 6.32 5.05 -0.34
N SER A 184 5.23 4.35 -0.67
CA SER A 184 3.88 4.77 -0.28
C SER A 184 3.68 4.73 1.25
N LEU A 185 4.27 3.73 1.95
CA LEU A 185 4.23 3.66 3.40
C LEU A 185 5.02 4.82 4.03
N SER A 186 6.23 5.11 3.54
CA SER A 186 7.03 6.25 3.99
C SER A 186 6.27 7.57 3.84
N GLN A 187 5.60 7.77 2.71
CA GLN A 187 4.79 8.97 2.46
C GLN A 187 3.58 9.08 3.40
N LEU A 188 2.96 7.98 3.82
CA LEU A 188 1.90 8.01 4.85
C LEU A 188 2.46 8.28 6.25
N LEU A 189 3.63 7.76 6.56
CA LEU A 189 4.27 7.93 7.86
C LEU A 189 4.69 9.38 8.13
N VAL A 190 4.85 10.20 7.09
CA VAL A 190 5.07 11.67 7.23
C VAL A 190 3.94 12.37 7.99
N LEU A 191 2.75 11.78 8.03
CA LEU A 191 1.61 12.31 8.78
C LEU A 191 1.73 12.13 10.30
N TYR A 192 2.72 11.38 10.76
CA TYR A 192 3.00 11.10 12.17
C TYR A 192 4.24 11.87 12.63
N LYS A 193 4.66 11.70 13.88
CA LYS A 193 5.73 12.51 14.48
C LYS A 193 6.84 11.64 15.06
N ASP A 194 8.03 12.22 15.11
CA ASP A 194 9.18 11.69 15.87
C ASP A 194 9.57 10.25 15.51
N ILE A 195 9.37 9.84 14.24
CA ILE A 195 9.71 8.49 13.79
C ILE A 195 11.21 8.42 13.45
N THR A 196 11.86 7.34 13.87
CA THR A 196 13.21 6.98 13.40
C THR A 196 13.12 5.94 12.30
N PHE A 197 13.59 6.27 11.11
CA PHE A 197 13.68 5.36 9.96
C PHE A 197 15.09 4.82 9.83
N THR A 198 15.28 3.51 9.94
CA THR A 198 16.53 2.82 9.60
C THR A 198 16.36 2.16 8.24
N LEU A 199 16.97 2.74 7.22
CA LEU A 199 16.89 2.29 5.83
C LEU A 199 18.05 1.34 5.53
N ILE A 200 17.77 0.03 5.47
CA ILE A 200 18.76 -1.04 5.35
C ILE A 200 18.70 -1.61 3.93
N SER A 201 19.67 -1.26 3.11
CA SER A 201 19.71 -1.69 1.70
C SER A 201 21.12 -1.66 1.13
N PRO A 202 21.40 -2.45 0.07
CA PRO A 202 22.60 -2.26 -0.73
C PRO A 202 22.66 -0.81 -1.27
N LYS A 203 23.85 -0.30 -1.47
CA LYS A 203 24.10 1.05 -1.96
C LYS A 203 23.34 1.38 -3.25
N GLU A 204 23.21 0.42 -4.16
CA GLU A 204 22.53 0.57 -5.45
C GLU A 204 21.02 0.49 -5.34
N LEU A 205 20.50 -0.02 -4.22
CA LEU A 205 19.06 -0.21 -3.95
C LEU A 205 18.54 0.69 -2.84
N ARG A 206 19.23 1.79 -2.56
CA ARG A 206 18.84 2.78 -1.55
C ARG A 206 17.49 3.39 -1.85
N MET A 207 16.86 3.89 -0.79
CA MET A 207 15.66 4.71 -0.89
C MET A 207 15.94 5.90 -1.82
N PRO A 208 15.04 6.25 -2.73
CA PRO A 208 15.16 7.46 -3.54
C PRO A 208 15.32 8.71 -2.69
N GLU A 209 16.19 9.63 -3.15
CA GLU A 209 16.56 10.85 -2.39
C GLU A 209 15.35 11.75 -2.11
N ASP A 210 14.38 11.80 -3.01
CA ASP A 210 13.14 12.55 -2.83
C ASP A 210 12.31 12.04 -1.64
N ILE A 211 12.29 10.72 -1.39
CA ILE A 211 11.63 10.13 -0.22
C ILE A 211 12.45 10.41 1.04
N VAL A 212 13.78 10.26 0.98
CA VAL A 212 14.66 10.56 2.13
C VAL A 212 14.52 12.02 2.55
N SER A 213 14.53 12.95 1.58
CA SER A 213 14.33 14.37 1.83
C SER A 213 12.96 14.65 2.43
N LEU A 214 11.89 14.03 1.90
CA LEU A 214 10.54 14.17 2.42
C LEU A 214 10.45 13.76 3.91
N LEU A 215 11.11 12.67 4.30
CA LEU A 215 11.13 12.21 5.70
C LEU A 215 11.88 13.20 6.60
N LYS A 216 13.03 13.71 6.14
CA LYS A 216 13.82 14.70 6.88
C LYS A 216 13.10 16.05 7.01
N ASP A 217 12.42 16.49 5.95
CA ASP A 217 11.64 17.73 5.95
C ASP A 217 10.43 17.65 6.90
N ALA A 218 9.95 16.44 7.16
CA ALA A 218 8.92 16.15 8.17
C ALA A 218 9.49 15.95 9.59
N GLU A 219 10.77 16.33 9.80
CA GLU A 219 11.47 16.28 11.09
C GLU A 219 11.68 14.86 11.64
N HIS A 220 11.66 13.84 10.77
CA HIS A 220 11.99 12.47 11.14
C HIS A 220 13.49 12.22 11.14
N THR A 221 13.93 11.29 11.99
CA THR A 221 15.32 10.79 11.96
C THR A 221 15.46 9.74 10.88
N VAL A 222 16.44 9.91 9.97
CA VAL A 222 16.70 8.92 8.90
C VAL A 222 18.15 8.46 8.97
N ILE A 223 18.33 7.15 9.13
CA ILE A 223 19.60 6.44 9.19
C ILE A 223 19.68 5.50 7.99
N GLU A 224 20.71 5.62 7.17
CA GLU A 224 20.94 4.72 6.04
C GLU A 224 22.13 3.81 6.34
N THR A 225 21.98 2.52 6.13
CA THR A 225 23.04 1.51 6.36
C THR A 225 22.94 0.34 5.40
N GLU A 226 24.10 -0.32 5.15
CA GLU A 226 24.16 -1.61 4.46
C GLU A 226 24.28 -2.77 5.46
N ASP A 227 24.54 -2.47 6.72
CA ASP A 227 24.66 -3.46 7.80
C ASP A 227 23.28 -3.80 8.37
N MET A 228 22.81 -5.01 8.01
CA MET A 228 21.52 -5.50 8.44
C MET A 228 21.49 -5.82 9.93
N GLU A 229 22.58 -6.37 10.48
CA GLU A 229 22.58 -6.81 11.87
C GLU A 229 22.50 -5.63 12.83
N SER A 230 23.37 -4.62 12.65
CA SER A 230 23.31 -3.41 13.47
C SER A 230 22.06 -2.57 13.22
N GLY A 231 21.59 -2.52 11.97
CA GLY A 231 20.42 -1.73 11.58
C GLY A 231 19.08 -2.28 12.09
N LEU A 232 19.01 -3.56 12.45
CA LEU A 232 17.80 -4.17 13.03
C LEU A 232 17.61 -3.89 14.52
N ASN A 233 18.68 -3.45 15.22
CA ASN A 233 18.62 -3.22 16.65
C ASN A 233 17.65 -2.09 17.01
N ASP A 234 16.95 -2.23 18.12
CA ASP A 234 16.08 -1.22 18.73
C ASP A 234 14.92 -0.73 17.86
N ASN A 235 14.50 -1.52 16.86
CA ASN A 235 13.33 -1.21 16.07
C ASN A 235 12.05 -1.82 16.66
N ASP A 236 10.98 -1.04 16.65
CA ASP A 236 9.61 -1.48 17.00
C ASP A 236 9.00 -2.28 15.87
N THR A 237 9.34 -1.90 14.63
CA THR A 237 8.81 -2.51 13.41
C THR A 237 9.95 -2.77 12.42
N VAL A 238 9.91 -3.93 11.77
CA VAL A 238 10.81 -4.28 10.65
C VAL A 238 9.98 -4.57 9.41
N TYR A 239 10.03 -3.68 8.43
CA TYR A 239 9.35 -3.84 7.16
C TYR A 239 10.28 -4.40 6.10
N LEU A 240 10.06 -5.67 5.72
CA LEU A 240 10.88 -6.38 4.76
C LEU A 240 10.31 -6.31 3.35
N THR A 241 11.11 -5.89 2.39
CA THR A 241 10.75 -5.97 0.98
C THR A 241 11.68 -6.92 0.23
N ARG A 242 11.12 -7.64 -0.75
CA ARG A 242 11.92 -8.51 -1.62
C ARG A 242 12.70 -7.69 -2.65
N ILE A 243 13.75 -8.26 -3.19
CA ILE A 243 14.38 -7.73 -4.39
C ILE A 243 13.39 -7.81 -5.56
N GLN A 244 13.14 -6.69 -6.23
CA GLN A 244 12.18 -6.57 -7.35
C GLN A 244 12.87 -6.99 -8.65
N GLU A 245 13.19 -8.30 -8.81
CA GLU A 245 13.97 -8.83 -9.95
C GLU A 245 13.42 -8.39 -11.31
N GLU A 246 12.12 -8.21 -11.41
CA GLU A 246 11.40 -7.77 -12.62
C GLU A 246 11.64 -6.29 -12.98
N ARG A 247 12.26 -5.50 -12.10
CA ARG A 247 12.57 -4.08 -12.31
C ARG A 247 14.02 -3.82 -12.76
N PHE A 248 14.85 -4.86 -12.75
CA PHE A 248 16.24 -4.74 -13.22
C PHE A 248 16.32 -4.86 -14.73
N THR A 249 17.32 -4.19 -15.31
CA THR A 249 17.57 -4.26 -16.78
C THR A 249 17.95 -5.67 -17.20
N THR A 250 18.71 -6.38 -16.37
CA THR A 250 19.12 -7.75 -16.62
C THR A 250 18.94 -8.64 -15.39
N LYS A 251 18.72 -9.95 -15.62
CA LYS A 251 18.64 -10.94 -14.54
C LYS A 251 19.97 -11.11 -13.81
N LEU A 252 21.10 -10.83 -14.47
CA LEU A 252 22.43 -10.93 -13.86
C LEU A 252 22.61 -9.88 -12.77
N GLU A 253 22.15 -8.64 -13.00
CA GLU A 253 22.17 -7.59 -11.97
C GLU A 253 21.33 -7.97 -10.76
N ALA A 254 20.13 -8.49 -10.95
CA ALA A 254 19.27 -8.95 -9.86
C ALA A 254 19.88 -10.09 -9.03
N ASN A 255 20.59 -11.01 -9.69
CA ASN A 255 21.19 -12.17 -9.03
C ASN A 255 22.27 -11.80 -7.99
N VAL A 256 22.94 -10.64 -8.13
CA VAL A 256 23.94 -10.15 -7.17
C VAL A 256 23.33 -9.94 -5.78
N TYR A 257 22.04 -9.58 -5.74
CA TYR A 257 21.31 -9.26 -4.50
C TYR A 257 20.47 -10.44 -3.99
N ARG A 258 20.34 -11.50 -4.78
CA ARG A 258 19.52 -12.67 -4.41
C ARG A 258 20.03 -13.31 -3.12
N GLY A 259 19.14 -13.43 -2.13
CA GLY A 259 19.43 -14.01 -0.82
C GLY A 259 20.14 -13.07 0.17
N ARG A 260 20.52 -11.87 -0.24
CA ARG A 260 20.94 -10.80 0.67
C ARG A 260 19.73 -10.20 1.41
N PHE A 261 19.95 -9.64 2.58
CA PHE A 261 18.90 -9.02 3.39
C PHE A 261 17.73 -9.98 3.68
N ARG A 262 18.05 -11.24 3.95
CA ARG A 262 17.07 -12.25 4.33
C ARG A 262 17.02 -12.37 5.84
N LEU A 263 15.91 -11.96 6.44
CA LEU A 263 15.66 -12.20 7.85
C LEU A 263 15.35 -13.69 8.07
N ASN A 264 16.15 -14.32 8.92
CA ASN A 264 15.93 -15.68 9.39
C ASN A 264 15.77 -15.67 10.91
N LYS A 265 15.44 -16.82 11.49
CA LYS A 265 15.22 -16.95 12.94
C LYS A 265 16.44 -16.54 13.77
N GLU A 266 17.63 -16.85 13.33
CA GLU A 266 18.88 -16.53 14.03
C GLU A 266 19.11 -15.03 14.05
N ILE A 267 19.08 -14.36 12.89
CA ILE A 267 19.23 -12.90 12.78
C ILE A 267 18.15 -12.19 13.60
N TYR A 268 16.91 -12.65 13.52
CA TYR A 268 15.81 -12.09 14.34
C TYR A 268 16.09 -12.20 15.83
N THR A 269 16.43 -13.40 16.30
CA THR A 269 16.64 -13.65 17.73
C THR A 269 17.83 -12.86 18.29
N MET A 270 18.86 -12.61 17.46
CA MET A 270 20.07 -11.90 17.88
C MET A 270 19.92 -10.36 17.85
N ASN A 271 19.12 -9.83 16.90
CA ASN A 271 19.15 -8.40 16.59
C ASN A 271 17.78 -7.70 16.75
N CYS A 272 16.69 -8.42 16.90
CA CYS A 272 15.37 -7.82 17.12
C CYS A 272 14.89 -8.01 18.56
N GLN A 273 14.10 -7.07 19.04
CA GLN A 273 13.42 -7.22 20.34
C GLN A 273 12.33 -8.29 20.25
N PRO A 274 11.96 -8.96 21.35
CA PRO A 274 10.93 -10.01 21.34
C PRO A 274 9.57 -9.56 20.79
N ASN A 275 9.26 -8.28 20.94
CA ASN A 275 7.98 -7.68 20.51
C ASN A 275 8.11 -6.87 19.21
N THR A 276 9.20 -7.01 18.47
CA THR A 276 9.35 -6.34 17.16
C THR A 276 8.32 -6.89 16.18
N VAL A 277 7.55 -6.00 15.58
CA VAL A 277 6.57 -6.30 14.53
C VAL A 277 7.30 -6.55 13.22
N ILE A 278 6.95 -7.64 12.48
CA ILE A 278 7.58 -7.97 11.20
C ILE A 278 6.51 -8.08 10.12
#